data_9fe0176092de324ccf223596aa82d120
#
_entry.id   9fe0176092de324ccf223596aa82d120
#
_cell.length_a   1.000
_cell.length_b   1.000
_cell.length_c   1.000
_cell.angle_alpha   90.00
_cell.angle_beta   90.00
_cell.angle_gamma   90.00
#
_symmetry.space_group_name_H-M   'P 1'
#
loop_
_entity.id
_entity.type
_entity.pdbx_description
1 polymer ?
#
loop_
_entity_poly.entity_id
_entity_poly.type
_entity_poly.pdbx_seq_one_letter_code
_entity_poly.pdbx_strand_id
1 'polypeptide(L)'
;MTTNIQTMVDSCLSTWESWNGLGYSERTAILTQWASQLEANAKSMVEFQCRNALEHVGETLLMPGPTGETNELYSAGRGAFVVTADIDAPVTAIVGQITAVLVTGNTLFICLPADNALSGKELVTQLEKAGCPHGVVVAVDSDQLVDLSNHTAIAGVAYAGELSTSQTLARQLAVRDGLLAQLVTETDCELLPVIGSPTYILRFVTERTRTINITAVGGNATLLELGSGEH
;
A
#
# COMPACT_ATOMS: atom_id res chain seq x y z
N MET A 1 9.76 2.31 -27.71
CA MET A 1 9.14 0.99 -27.51
C MET A 1 8.15 1.15 -26.39
N THR A 2 6.85 1.10 -26.68
CA THR A 2 5.80 1.16 -25.66
C THR A 2 5.90 -0.13 -24.86
N THR A 3 6.39 -0.06 -23.63
CA THR A 3 6.41 -1.22 -22.74
C THR A 3 4.97 -1.67 -22.54
N ASN A 4 4.70 -2.95 -22.74
CA ASN A 4 3.35 -3.50 -22.61
C ASN A 4 2.89 -3.37 -21.14
N ILE A 5 1.75 -2.76 -20.91
CA ILE A 5 1.13 -2.60 -19.58
C ILE A 5 1.10 -3.93 -18.81
N GLN A 6 0.73 -5.02 -19.47
CA GLN A 6 0.72 -6.34 -18.84
C GLN A 6 2.09 -6.70 -18.24
N THR A 7 3.17 -6.53 -19.00
CA THR A 7 4.53 -6.84 -18.51
C THR A 7 4.93 -5.96 -17.33
N MET A 8 4.53 -4.68 -17.33
CA MET A 8 4.80 -3.76 -16.23
C MET A 8 4.04 -4.16 -14.98
N VAL A 9 2.75 -4.52 -15.11
CA VAL A 9 1.91 -4.96 -13.99
C VAL A 9 2.43 -6.28 -13.43
N ASP A 10 2.76 -7.26 -14.26
CA ASP A 10 3.32 -8.54 -13.82
C ASP A 10 4.65 -8.35 -13.07
N SER A 11 5.52 -7.47 -13.57
CA SER A 11 6.79 -7.14 -12.91
C SER A 11 6.56 -6.49 -11.54
N CYS A 12 5.66 -5.50 -11.45
CA CYS A 12 5.31 -4.83 -10.19
C CYS A 12 4.70 -5.80 -9.18
N LEU A 13 3.79 -6.67 -9.61
CA LEU A 13 3.16 -7.68 -8.75
C LEU A 13 4.14 -8.75 -8.29
N SER A 14 5.17 -9.07 -9.07
CA SER A 14 6.20 -10.03 -8.65
C SER A 14 6.99 -9.56 -7.42
N THR A 15 7.03 -8.26 -7.15
CA THR A 15 7.69 -7.67 -5.97
C THR A 15 6.75 -7.51 -4.77
N TRP A 16 5.44 -7.62 -4.98
CA TRP A 16 4.44 -7.32 -3.95
C TRP A 16 4.55 -8.19 -2.71
N GLU A 17 4.68 -9.51 -2.86
CA GLU A 17 4.74 -10.42 -1.71
C GLU A 17 5.95 -10.13 -0.82
N SER A 18 7.12 -9.90 -1.42
CA SER A 18 8.33 -9.56 -0.66
C SER A 18 8.21 -8.21 0.03
N TRP A 19 7.65 -7.18 -0.64
CA TRP A 19 7.41 -5.86 -0.06
C TRP A 19 6.40 -5.92 1.10
N ASN A 20 5.28 -6.59 0.88
CA ASN A 20 4.27 -6.78 1.95
C ASN A 20 4.84 -7.58 3.13
N GLY A 21 5.69 -8.56 2.86
CA GLY A 21 6.32 -9.41 3.86
C GLY A 21 7.42 -8.75 4.70
N LEU A 22 7.98 -7.60 4.28
CA LEU A 22 8.96 -6.85 5.08
C LEU A 22 8.42 -6.43 6.46
N GLY A 23 7.10 -6.32 6.59
CA GLY A 23 6.50 -5.82 7.81
C GLY A 23 6.51 -4.30 7.92
N TYR A 24 5.77 -3.81 8.91
CA TYR A 24 5.55 -2.38 9.12
C TYR A 24 6.85 -1.62 9.42
N SER A 25 7.68 -2.12 10.34
CA SER A 25 8.86 -1.41 10.83
C SER A 25 9.86 -1.10 9.72
N GLU A 26 10.13 -2.07 8.85
CA GLU A 26 11.10 -1.89 7.76
C GLU A 26 10.57 -0.94 6.70
N ARG A 27 9.28 -1.07 6.31
CA ARG A 27 8.65 -0.13 5.38
C ARG A 27 8.65 1.30 5.92
N THR A 28 8.35 1.48 7.21
CA THR A 28 8.40 2.79 7.86
C THR A 28 9.81 3.38 7.89
N ALA A 29 10.83 2.57 8.14
CA ALA A 29 12.22 3.04 8.13
C ALA A 29 12.62 3.57 6.74
N ILE A 30 12.28 2.86 5.67
CA ILE A 30 12.49 3.29 4.29
C ILE A 30 11.76 4.61 4.00
N LEU A 31 10.48 4.71 4.35
CA LEU A 31 9.68 5.91 4.11
C LEU A 31 10.16 7.11 4.95
N THR A 32 10.61 6.89 6.17
CA THR A 32 11.22 7.93 7.01
C THR A 32 12.54 8.41 6.41
N GLN A 33 13.34 7.52 5.85
CA GLN A 33 14.56 7.89 5.14
C GLN A 33 14.25 8.72 3.89
N TRP A 34 13.21 8.34 3.12
CA TRP A 34 12.72 9.15 2.00
C TRP A 34 12.23 10.53 2.46
N ALA A 35 11.47 10.60 3.56
CA ALA A 35 10.96 11.85 4.11
C ALA A 35 12.06 12.86 4.44
N SER A 36 13.29 12.43 4.74
CA SER A 36 14.42 13.32 5.00
C SER A 36 14.84 14.16 3.79
N GLN A 37 14.41 13.79 2.58
CA GLN A 37 14.72 14.47 1.32
C GLN A 37 13.59 15.41 0.88
N LEU A 38 12.46 15.44 1.61
CA LEU A 38 11.26 16.18 1.28
C LEU A 38 11.18 17.52 2.03
N GLU A 39 10.42 18.46 1.48
CA GLU A 39 10.01 19.70 2.14
C GLU A 39 9.21 19.41 3.42
N ALA A 40 9.23 20.36 4.36
CA ALA A 40 8.70 20.19 5.72
C ALA A 40 7.25 19.65 5.77
N ASN A 41 6.34 20.19 4.96
CA ASN A 41 4.94 19.75 4.95
C ASN A 41 4.77 18.32 4.42
N ALA A 42 5.48 17.99 3.34
CA ALA A 42 5.48 16.66 2.76
C ALA A 42 6.11 15.64 3.72
N LYS A 43 7.23 15.99 4.36
CA LYS A 43 7.85 15.18 5.42
C LYS A 43 6.87 14.92 6.57
N SER A 44 6.20 15.95 7.09
CA SER A 44 5.21 15.80 8.16
C SER A 44 4.06 14.88 7.75
N MET A 45 3.65 14.89 6.48
CA MET A 45 2.62 13.98 5.95
C MET A 45 3.10 12.53 5.92
N VAL A 46 4.35 12.27 5.53
CA VAL A 46 4.93 10.92 5.62
C VAL A 46 4.92 10.41 7.06
N GLU A 47 5.40 11.22 7.99
CA GLU A 47 5.45 10.87 9.41
C GLU A 47 4.04 10.64 9.99
N PHE A 48 3.05 11.42 9.54
CA PHE A 48 1.65 11.26 9.93
C PHE A 48 1.08 9.92 9.46
N GLN A 49 1.25 9.57 8.17
CA GLN A 49 0.75 8.31 7.62
C GLN A 49 1.43 7.10 8.25
N CYS A 50 2.75 7.15 8.46
CA CYS A 50 3.49 6.09 9.12
C CYS A 50 3.02 5.85 10.56
N ARG A 51 2.78 6.93 11.33
CA ARG A 51 2.26 6.82 12.71
C ARG A 51 0.88 6.20 12.75
N ASN A 52 -0.04 6.64 11.87
CA ASN A 52 -1.39 6.07 11.80
C ASN A 52 -1.38 4.62 11.33
N ALA A 53 -0.45 4.25 10.44
CA ALA A 53 -0.30 2.86 10.04
C ALA A 53 0.17 1.98 11.21
N LEU A 54 1.07 2.46 12.06
CA LEU A 54 1.45 1.74 13.29
C LEU A 54 0.23 1.48 14.18
N GLU A 55 -0.59 2.51 14.40
CA GLU A 55 -1.74 2.44 15.30
C GLU A 55 -2.83 1.48 14.79
N HIS A 56 -3.08 1.46 13.49
CA HIS A 56 -4.24 0.77 12.94
C HIS A 56 -3.92 -0.56 12.25
N VAL A 57 -2.72 -0.74 11.72
CA VAL A 57 -2.38 -1.93 10.90
C VAL A 57 -1.03 -2.59 11.27
N GLY A 58 -0.28 -1.98 12.19
CA GLY A 58 1.07 -2.43 12.54
C GLY A 58 1.12 -3.73 13.36
N GLU A 59 0.03 -4.07 14.05
CA GLU A 59 -0.01 -5.20 14.96
C GLU A 59 -0.86 -6.36 14.45
N THR A 60 -0.42 -7.57 14.77
CA THR A 60 -1.24 -8.78 14.65
C THR A 60 -2.02 -8.98 15.95
N LEU A 61 -3.34 -9.07 15.86
CA LEU A 61 -4.22 -9.25 16.99
C LEU A 61 -4.48 -10.73 17.23
N LEU A 62 -4.32 -11.18 18.48
CA LEU A 62 -4.74 -12.51 18.90
C LEU A 62 -6.25 -12.51 19.11
N MET A 63 -6.93 -13.41 18.42
CA MET A 63 -8.38 -13.59 18.48
C MET A 63 -8.74 -14.78 19.39
N PRO A 64 -9.90 -14.74 20.06
CA PRO A 64 -10.41 -15.91 20.79
C PRO A 64 -10.52 -17.13 19.88
N GLY A 65 -10.18 -18.30 20.40
CA GLY A 65 -10.27 -19.56 19.68
C GLY A 65 -10.47 -20.73 20.62
N PRO A 66 -10.80 -21.92 20.09
CA PRO A 66 -10.89 -23.14 20.89
C PRO A 66 -9.51 -23.56 21.42
N THR A 67 -9.53 -24.41 22.46
CA THR A 67 -8.30 -24.97 23.01
C THR A 67 -7.52 -25.73 21.94
N GLY A 68 -6.24 -25.43 21.81
CA GLY A 68 -5.35 -26.05 20.82
C GLY A 68 -5.26 -25.32 19.49
N GLU A 69 -5.84 -24.12 19.39
CA GLU A 69 -5.70 -23.24 18.22
C GLU A 69 -5.27 -21.85 18.62
N THR A 70 -4.46 -21.22 17.78
CA THR A 70 -4.17 -19.79 17.85
C THR A 70 -4.76 -19.12 16.61
N ASN A 71 -5.64 -18.14 16.84
CA ASN A 71 -6.25 -17.35 15.77
C ASN A 71 -5.65 -15.95 15.77
N GLU A 72 -5.20 -15.50 14.62
CA GLU A 72 -4.59 -14.20 14.42
C GLU A 72 -5.38 -13.41 13.39
N LEU A 73 -5.62 -12.11 13.68
CA LEU A 73 -6.12 -11.13 12.75
C LEU A 73 -4.99 -10.16 12.41
N TYR A 74 -4.71 -9.98 11.14
CA TYR A 74 -3.68 -9.07 10.68
C TYR A 74 -4.08 -8.37 9.38
N SER A 75 -3.46 -7.24 9.10
CA SER A 75 -3.67 -6.47 7.88
C SER A 75 -2.57 -6.76 6.86
N ALA A 76 -2.96 -6.78 5.58
CA ALA A 76 -2.05 -6.92 4.46
C ALA A 76 -2.42 -5.93 3.35
N GLY A 77 -1.45 -5.53 2.55
CA GLY A 77 -1.69 -4.76 1.33
C GLY A 77 -2.63 -5.53 0.38
N ARG A 78 -3.33 -4.79 -0.46
CA ARG A 78 -4.31 -5.33 -1.42
C ARG A 78 -3.67 -5.75 -2.74
N GLY A 79 -2.47 -5.22 -3.08
CA GLY A 79 -1.78 -5.47 -4.35
C GLY A 79 -1.16 -4.21 -4.94
N ALA A 80 -1.26 -4.04 -6.26
CA ALA A 80 -0.74 -2.88 -6.95
C ALA A 80 -1.78 -1.76 -7.02
N PHE A 81 -1.38 -0.54 -6.65
CA PHE A 81 -2.19 0.67 -6.75
C PHE A 81 -1.64 1.61 -7.82
N VAL A 82 -2.51 2.46 -8.34
CA VAL A 82 -2.12 3.64 -9.14
C VAL A 82 -2.31 4.88 -8.27
N VAL A 83 -1.30 5.73 -8.15
CA VAL A 83 -1.42 7.08 -7.60
C VAL A 83 -1.39 8.06 -8.75
N THR A 84 -2.40 8.89 -8.84
CA THR A 84 -2.52 9.96 -9.83
C THR A 84 -3.12 11.22 -9.20
N ALA A 85 -2.93 12.36 -9.85
CA ALA A 85 -3.42 13.64 -9.36
C ALA A 85 -3.61 14.62 -10.53
N ASP A 86 -4.39 15.67 -10.29
CA ASP A 86 -4.42 16.80 -11.22
C ASP A 86 -3.11 17.61 -11.15
N ILE A 87 -2.88 18.44 -12.15
CA ILE A 87 -1.61 19.16 -12.33
C ILE A 87 -1.30 20.10 -11.16
N ASP A 88 -2.32 20.68 -10.56
CA ASP A 88 -2.26 21.64 -9.46
C ASP A 88 -2.45 21.00 -8.07
N ALA A 89 -2.56 19.69 -8.00
CA ALA A 89 -2.66 19.00 -6.73
C ALA A 89 -1.41 19.23 -5.86
N PRO A 90 -1.56 19.52 -4.57
CA PRO A 90 -0.44 19.85 -3.71
C PRO A 90 0.50 18.63 -3.51
N VAL A 91 1.79 18.92 -3.46
CA VAL A 91 2.83 17.92 -3.19
C VAL A 91 2.50 17.06 -1.96
N THR A 92 1.95 17.68 -0.90
CA THR A 92 1.55 17.01 0.34
C THR A 92 0.49 15.93 0.10
N ALA A 93 -0.47 16.17 -0.81
CA ALA A 93 -1.49 15.18 -1.16
C ALA A 93 -0.87 13.97 -1.86
N ILE A 94 -0.05 14.20 -2.88
CA ILE A 94 0.60 13.15 -3.67
C ILE A 94 1.52 12.30 -2.76
N VAL A 95 2.33 12.96 -1.94
CA VAL A 95 3.23 12.28 -0.98
C VAL A 95 2.44 11.49 0.06
N GLY A 96 1.32 12.04 0.54
CA GLY A 96 0.42 11.34 1.47
C GLY A 96 -0.17 10.07 0.88
N GLN A 97 -0.63 10.11 -0.37
CA GLN A 97 -1.12 8.94 -1.10
C GLN A 97 -0.04 7.89 -1.30
N ILE A 98 1.14 8.29 -1.80
CA ILE A 98 2.29 7.39 -2.00
C ILE A 98 2.65 6.69 -0.68
N THR A 99 2.75 7.48 0.40
CA THR A 99 3.10 6.95 1.72
C THR A 99 2.07 5.93 2.21
N ALA A 100 0.78 6.27 2.13
CA ALA A 100 -0.30 5.39 2.59
C ALA A 100 -0.32 4.05 1.82
N VAL A 101 -0.14 4.09 0.50
CA VAL A 101 -0.05 2.89 -0.34
C VAL A 101 1.15 2.04 0.08
N LEU A 102 2.33 2.63 0.21
CA LEU A 102 3.57 1.89 0.47
C LEU A 102 3.67 1.36 1.90
N VAL A 103 3.33 2.17 2.91
CA VAL A 103 3.41 1.74 4.32
C VAL A 103 2.49 0.58 4.62
N THR A 104 1.36 0.50 3.92
CA THR A 104 0.38 -0.60 4.05
C THR A 104 0.75 -1.86 3.27
N GLY A 105 1.91 -1.88 2.61
CA GLY A 105 2.47 -3.07 1.95
C GLY A 105 1.99 -3.30 0.52
N ASN A 106 1.48 -2.26 -0.15
CA ASN A 106 1.13 -2.32 -1.57
C ASN A 106 2.31 -1.90 -2.45
N THR A 107 2.31 -2.33 -3.69
CA THR A 107 3.15 -1.79 -4.75
C THR A 107 2.44 -0.66 -5.48
N LEU A 108 3.15 0.13 -6.25
CA LEU A 108 2.66 1.43 -6.71
C LEU A 108 3.09 1.78 -8.14
N PHE A 109 2.12 2.21 -8.94
CA PHE A 109 2.35 2.97 -10.17
C PHE A 109 2.12 4.46 -9.91
N ILE A 110 3.13 5.30 -10.15
CA ILE A 110 3.00 6.76 -10.10
C ILE A 110 2.70 7.26 -11.51
N CYS A 111 1.51 7.79 -11.70
CA CYS A 111 0.99 8.25 -12.98
C CYS A 111 0.57 9.73 -12.87
N LEU A 112 1.54 10.63 -12.92
CA LEU A 112 1.29 12.07 -12.77
C LEU A 112 1.35 12.79 -14.13
N PRO A 113 0.61 13.92 -14.30
CA PRO A 113 0.77 14.79 -15.46
C PRO A 113 2.22 15.24 -15.61
N ALA A 114 2.69 15.37 -16.87
CA ALA A 114 4.08 15.73 -17.16
C ALA A 114 4.49 17.10 -16.58
N ASP A 115 3.53 18.02 -16.50
CA ASP A 115 3.75 19.39 -15.96
C ASP A 115 3.42 19.49 -14.46
N ASN A 116 3.21 18.37 -13.75
CA ASN A 116 3.03 18.39 -12.30
C ASN A 116 4.34 18.84 -11.61
N ALA A 117 4.20 19.47 -10.43
CA ALA A 117 5.34 19.91 -9.63
C ALA A 117 6.29 18.76 -9.21
N LEU A 118 5.78 17.52 -9.20
CA LEU A 118 6.54 16.31 -8.90
C LEU A 118 6.72 15.47 -10.16
N SER A 119 7.94 15.02 -10.40
CA SER A 119 8.23 14.03 -11.43
C SER A 119 8.10 12.61 -10.85
N GLY A 120 7.25 11.77 -11.44
CA GLY A 120 7.14 10.37 -11.04
C GLY A 120 8.47 9.63 -11.07
N LYS A 121 9.33 9.90 -12.05
CA LYS A 121 10.67 9.28 -12.19
C LYS A 121 11.63 9.72 -11.08
N GLU A 122 11.55 10.99 -10.67
CA GLU A 122 12.35 11.50 -9.55
C GLU A 122 11.90 10.88 -8.23
N LEU A 123 10.59 10.74 -8.01
CA LEU A 123 10.04 10.08 -6.83
C LEU A 123 10.48 8.62 -6.73
N VAL A 124 10.45 7.87 -7.82
CA VAL A 124 11.00 6.48 -7.86
C VAL A 124 12.46 6.48 -7.48
N THR A 125 13.27 7.35 -8.08
CA THR A 125 14.70 7.45 -7.79
C THR A 125 14.99 7.78 -6.33
N GLN A 126 14.20 8.69 -5.73
CA GLN A 126 14.32 9.06 -4.31
C GLN A 126 13.95 7.89 -3.39
N LEU A 127 12.86 7.18 -3.69
CA LEU A 127 12.41 6.01 -2.92
C LEU A 127 13.43 4.86 -2.99
N GLU A 128 13.98 4.56 -4.17
CA GLU A 128 15.03 3.54 -4.34
C GLU A 128 16.31 3.91 -3.57
N LYS A 129 16.71 5.18 -3.59
CA LYS A 129 17.84 5.68 -2.77
C LYS A 129 17.58 5.57 -1.27
N ALA A 130 16.31 5.64 -0.85
CA ALA A 130 15.92 5.45 0.54
C ALA A 130 15.84 3.97 0.95
N GLY A 131 16.04 3.03 0.02
CA GLY A 131 16.02 1.59 0.25
C GLY A 131 14.77 0.86 -0.20
N CYS A 132 13.84 1.55 -0.89
CA CYS A 132 12.69 0.88 -1.51
C CYS A 132 13.20 -0.07 -2.61
N PRO A 133 12.84 -1.36 -2.60
CA PRO A 133 13.31 -2.30 -3.60
C PRO A 133 12.85 -1.90 -5.01
N HIS A 134 13.71 -2.16 -6.00
CA HIS A 134 13.39 -1.92 -7.40
C HIS A 134 12.11 -2.68 -7.81
N GLY A 135 11.22 -2.01 -8.55
CA GLY A 135 9.97 -2.58 -9.03
C GLY A 135 8.78 -2.46 -8.05
N VAL A 136 9.01 -2.09 -6.79
CA VAL A 136 7.92 -1.78 -5.84
C VAL A 136 7.18 -0.51 -6.25
N VAL A 137 7.91 0.47 -6.77
CA VAL A 137 7.36 1.72 -7.29
C VAL A 137 7.80 1.90 -8.73
N VAL A 138 6.84 2.16 -9.61
CA VAL A 138 7.07 2.32 -11.05
C VAL A 138 6.45 3.64 -11.52
N ALA A 139 7.23 4.49 -12.18
CA ALA A 139 6.70 5.69 -12.83
C ALA A 139 6.22 5.35 -14.23
N VAL A 140 5.03 5.84 -14.57
CA VAL A 140 4.41 5.66 -15.88
C VAL A 140 3.95 7.00 -16.43
N ASP A 141 3.85 7.10 -17.75
CA ASP A 141 3.37 8.31 -18.39
C ASP A 141 1.84 8.45 -18.22
N SER A 142 1.34 9.67 -18.16
CA SER A 142 -0.07 9.96 -17.85
C SER A 142 -1.06 9.41 -18.88
N ASP A 143 -0.65 9.20 -20.12
CA ASP A 143 -1.46 8.56 -21.17
C ASP A 143 -1.76 7.08 -20.89
N GLN A 144 -0.98 6.44 -20.01
CA GLN A 144 -1.17 5.04 -19.60
C GLN A 144 -2.19 4.87 -18.46
N LEU A 145 -2.71 5.96 -17.87
CA LEU A 145 -3.63 5.92 -16.72
C LEU A 145 -4.88 5.07 -17.00
N VAL A 146 -5.47 5.26 -18.19
CA VAL A 146 -6.70 4.55 -18.58
C VAL A 146 -6.44 3.06 -18.68
N ASP A 147 -5.36 2.65 -19.35
CA ASP A 147 -5.02 1.25 -19.55
C ASP A 147 -4.65 0.56 -18.22
N LEU A 148 -3.88 1.24 -17.35
CA LEU A 148 -3.58 0.75 -16.01
C LEU A 148 -4.83 0.59 -15.16
N SER A 149 -5.69 1.62 -15.13
CA SER A 149 -6.91 1.59 -14.32
C SER A 149 -7.88 0.50 -14.78
N ASN A 150 -7.88 0.15 -16.06
CA ASN A 150 -8.67 -0.94 -16.62
C ASN A 150 -8.07 -2.33 -16.39
N HIS A 151 -6.81 -2.41 -16.01
CA HIS A 151 -6.15 -3.70 -15.81
C HIS A 151 -6.69 -4.42 -14.58
N THR A 152 -7.15 -5.66 -14.75
CA THR A 152 -7.88 -6.44 -13.70
C THR A 152 -7.07 -6.72 -12.44
N ALA A 153 -5.74 -6.71 -12.52
CA ALA A 153 -4.84 -6.94 -11.39
C ALA A 153 -4.51 -5.67 -10.57
N ILE A 154 -4.98 -4.48 -11.01
CA ILE A 154 -4.84 -3.26 -10.21
C ILE A 154 -5.85 -3.28 -9.07
N ALA A 155 -5.36 -3.20 -7.83
CA ALA A 155 -6.16 -3.25 -6.61
C ALA A 155 -6.91 -1.95 -6.32
N GLY A 156 -6.42 -0.83 -6.83
CA GLY A 156 -7.11 0.45 -6.68
C GLY A 156 -6.38 1.63 -7.29
N VAL A 157 -7.07 2.77 -7.24
CA VAL A 157 -6.56 4.07 -7.68
C VAL A 157 -6.70 5.05 -6.52
N ALA A 158 -5.63 5.76 -6.17
CA ALA A 158 -5.65 6.91 -5.29
C ALA A 158 -5.49 8.19 -6.14
N TYR A 159 -6.41 9.11 -5.98
CA TYR A 159 -6.51 10.32 -6.80
C TYR A 159 -6.68 11.56 -5.92
N ALA A 160 -5.97 12.63 -6.27
CA ALA A 160 -6.16 13.96 -5.69
C ALA A 160 -6.43 15.01 -6.78
N GLY A 161 -7.55 15.71 -6.69
CA GLY A 161 -7.95 16.74 -7.67
C GLY A 161 -9.45 16.90 -7.80
N GLU A 162 -9.91 17.30 -8.96
CA GLU A 162 -11.29 17.69 -9.24
C GLU A 162 -12.30 16.53 -9.09
N LEU A 163 -13.47 16.87 -8.55
CA LEU A 163 -14.58 15.91 -8.37
C LEU A 163 -15.02 15.29 -9.71
N SER A 164 -14.99 16.04 -10.80
CA SER A 164 -15.38 15.57 -12.13
C SER A 164 -14.47 14.46 -12.65
N THR A 165 -13.16 14.57 -12.44
CA THR A 165 -12.16 13.53 -12.75
C THR A 165 -12.35 12.32 -11.86
N SER A 166 -12.56 12.52 -10.56
CA SER A 166 -12.91 11.44 -9.62
C SER A 166 -14.13 10.63 -10.06
N GLN A 167 -15.21 11.29 -10.49
CA GLN A 167 -16.41 10.64 -11.01
C GLN A 167 -16.15 9.84 -12.31
N THR A 168 -15.25 10.35 -13.15
CA THR A 168 -14.85 9.65 -14.38
C THR A 168 -14.08 8.39 -14.07
N LEU A 169 -13.10 8.46 -13.17
CA LEU A 169 -12.37 7.29 -12.67
C LEU A 169 -13.31 6.27 -12.01
N ALA A 170 -14.29 6.74 -11.22
CA ALA A 170 -15.28 5.86 -10.59
C ALA A 170 -16.10 5.05 -11.63
N ARG A 171 -16.58 5.73 -12.70
CA ARG A 171 -17.32 5.06 -13.78
C ARG A 171 -16.43 4.07 -14.53
N GLN A 172 -15.18 4.44 -14.80
CA GLN A 172 -14.22 3.57 -15.48
C GLN A 172 -13.95 2.29 -14.67
N LEU A 173 -13.68 2.43 -13.36
CA LEU A 173 -13.44 1.28 -12.48
C LEU A 173 -14.70 0.41 -12.29
N ALA A 174 -15.89 1.01 -12.33
CA ALA A 174 -17.16 0.28 -12.14
C ALA A 174 -17.53 -0.64 -13.30
N VAL A 175 -17.07 -0.38 -14.52
CA VAL A 175 -17.33 -1.23 -15.70
C VAL A 175 -16.24 -2.26 -15.97
N ARG A 176 -15.19 -2.26 -15.17
CA ARG A 176 -14.04 -3.16 -15.29
C ARG A 176 -14.42 -4.57 -14.85
N ASP A 177 -13.94 -5.58 -15.56
CA ASP A 177 -14.01 -6.97 -15.12
C ASP A 177 -13.05 -7.26 -13.96
N GLY A 178 -13.28 -8.35 -13.24
CA GLY A 178 -12.42 -8.85 -12.18
C GLY A 178 -12.81 -8.34 -10.79
N LEU A 179 -11.83 -8.24 -9.88
CA LEU A 179 -12.05 -7.79 -8.51
C LEU A 179 -12.39 -6.29 -8.46
N LEU A 180 -13.27 -5.91 -7.52
CA LEU A 180 -13.56 -4.51 -7.27
C LEU A 180 -12.30 -3.74 -6.89
N ALA A 181 -11.93 -2.76 -7.71
CA ALA A 181 -10.83 -1.86 -7.40
C ALA A 181 -11.29 -0.79 -6.40
N GLN A 182 -10.44 -0.50 -5.44
CA GLN A 182 -10.66 0.60 -4.52
C GLN A 182 -10.38 1.93 -5.22
N LEU A 183 -11.35 2.85 -5.21
CA LEU A 183 -11.11 4.25 -5.55
C LEU A 183 -11.01 5.08 -4.28
N VAL A 184 -9.88 5.74 -4.06
CA VAL A 184 -9.63 6.58 -2.90
C VAL A 184 -9.33 7.99 -3.38
N THR A 185 -10.24 8.93 -3.09
CA THR A 185 -10.15 10.29 -3.64
C THR A 185 -10.02 11.34 -2.56
N GLU A 186 -9.21 12.36 -2.86
CA GLU A 186 -9.19 13.64 -2.18
C GLU A 186 -9.61 14.72 -3.17
N THR A 187 -10.73 15.37 -2.91
CA THR A 187 -11.27 16.41 -3.78
C THR A 187 -11.22 17.81 -3.17
N ASP A 188 -10.78 17.91 -1.93
CA ASP A 188 -10.47 19.19 -1.27
C ASP A 188 -8.95 19.27 -1.09
N CYS A 189 -8.28 19.74 -2.12
CA CYS A 189 -6.82 19.85 -2.13
C CYS A 189 -6.28 20.99 -1.25
N GLU A 190 -7.13 21.83 -0.66
CA GLU A 190 -6.73 22.86 0.29
C GLU A 190 -6.66 22.30 1.73
N LEU A 191 -7.71 21.62 2.17
CA LEU A 191 -7.83 21.13 3.54
C LEU A 191 -7.39 19.67 3.71
N LEU A 192 -7.35 18.88 2.65
CA LEU A 192 -6.98 17.46 2.63
C LEU A 192 -7.74 16.60 3.68
N PRO A 193 -9.08 16.71 3.81
CA PRO A 193 -9.81 16.05 4.88
C PRO A 193 -9.78 14.53 4.80
N VAL A 194 -9.60 13.97 3.62
CA VAL A 194 -9.53 12.52 3.41
C VAL A 194 -8.12 12.00 3.69
N ILE A 195 -7.09 12.58 3.06
CA ILE A 195 -5.68 12.17 3.24
C ILE A 195 -5.21 12.50 4.66
N GLY A 196 -5.68 13.60 5.26
CA GLY A 196 -5.40 13.99 6.63
C GLY A 196 -6.20 13.22 7.70
N SER A 197 -7.06 12.28 7.30
CA SER A 197 -7.76 11.42 8.26
C SER A 197 -6.81 10.39 8.88
N PRO A 198 -6.82 10.17 10.21
CA PRO A 198 -6.04 9.12 10.85
C PRO A 198 -6.33 7.72 10.32
N THR A 199 -7.54 7.48 9.83
CA THR A 199 -7.98 6.19 9.29
C THR A 199 -7.81 6.07 7.77
N TYR A 200 -7.15 7.03 7.13
CA TYR A 200 -6.94 7.02 5.67
C TYR A 200 -6.26 5.74 5.18
N ILE A 201 -5.27 5.26 5.92
CA ILE A 201 -4.49 4.07 5.57
C ILE A 201 -5.33 2.79 5.52
N LEU A 202 -6.47 2.72 6.21
CA LEU A 202 -7.35 1.55 6.20
C LEU A 202 -7.98 1.29 4.82
N ARG A 203 -7.98 2.29 3.94
CA ARG A 203 -8.48 2.15 2.57
C ARG A 203 -7.57 1.30 1.68
N PHE A 204 -6.33 1.06 2.09
CA PHE A 204 -5.29 0.38 1.32
C PHE A 204 -4.97 -1.03 1.81
N VAL A 205 -5.65 -1.50 2.85
CA VAL A 205 -5.44 -2.84 3.42
C VAL A 205 -6.65 -3.74 3.26
N THR A 206 -6.41 -5.01 3.43
CA THR A 206 -7.43 -6.03 3.69
C THR A 206 -7.09 -6.76 4.97
N GLU A 207 -8.11 -7.06 5.77
CA GLU A 207 -7.96 -7.91 6.95
C GLU A 207 -7.86 -9.37 6.52
N ARG A 208 -6.98 -10.11 7.20
CA ARG A 208 -6.76 -11.53 7.02
C ARG A 208 -6.73 -12.22 8.36
N THR A 209 -7.22 -13.45 8.38
CA THR A 209 -7.11 -14.32 9.55
C THR A 209 -6.19 -15.49 9.25
N ARG A 210 -5.44 -15.90 10.28
CA ARG A 210 -4.60 -17.11 10.25
C ARG A 210 -4.92 -17.94 11.47
N THR A 211 -5.31 -19.19 11.25
CA THR A 211 -5.51 -20.18 12.31
C THR A 211 -4.33 -21.14 12.32
N ILE A 212 -3.68 -21.30 13.46
CA ILE A 212 -2.58 -22.22 13.67
C ILE A 212 -3.06 -23.28 14.66
N ASN A 213 -3.09 -24.55 14.24
CA ASN A 213 -3.39 -25.66 15.13
C ASN A 213 -2.13 -26.02 15.93
N ILE A 214 -2.09 -25.64 17.20
CA ILE A 214 -0.96 -25.88 18.10
C ILE A 214 -0.99 -27.29 18.73
N THR A 215 -2.13 -27.98 18.70
CA THR A 215 -2.25 -29.36 19.20
C THR A 215 -1.45 -30.31 18.33
N ALA A 216 -1.42 -30.11 17.03
CA ALA A 216 -0.65 -30.95 16.11
C ALA A 216 0.87 -30.73 16.21
N VAL A 217 1.32 -29.58 16.72
CA VAL A 217 2.75 -29.21 16.79
C VAL A 217 3.33 -29.41 18.18
N GLY A 218 2.56 -29.25 19.26
CA GLY A 218 3.07 -29.19 20.63
C GLY A 218 2.64 -30.34 21.54
N GLY A 219 1.45 -30.93 21.34
CA GLY A 219 0.92 -31.95 22.24
C GLY A 219 1.78 -33.21 22.31
N ASN A 220 2.44 -33.57 21.24
CA ASN A 220 3.34 -34.73 21.21
C ASN A 220 4.73 -34.43 21.80
N ALA A 221 5.24 -33.24 21.71
CA ALA A 221 6.55 -32.88 22.25
C ALA A 221 6.51 -32.84 23.79
N THR A 222 5.49 -32.24 24.37
CA THR A 222 5.33 -32.18 25.84
C THR A 222 5.02 -33.57 26.44
N LEU A 223 4.25 -34.42 25.77
CA LEU A 223 3.99 -35.77 26.18
C LEU A 223 5.24 -36.66 26.04
N LEU A 224 6.08 -36.46 25.07
CA LEU A 224 7.35 -37.14 24.89
C LEU A 224 8.38 -36.71 25.95
N GLU A 225 8.42 -35.43 26.32
CA GLU A 225 9.27 -34.91 27.41
C GLU A 225 8.82 -35.44 28.77
N LEU A 226 7.52 -35.51 29.04
CA LEU A 226 6.97 -36.08 30.28
C LEU A 226 7.14 -37.62 30.35
N GLY A 227 7.16 -38.29 29.19
CA GLY A 227 7.39 -39.74 29.12
C GLY A 227 8.87 -40.17 29.16
N SER A 228 9.80 -39.24 28.93
CA SER A 228 11.25 -39.49 28.96
C SER A 228 11.91 -39.12 30.30
N GLY A 229 11.15 -38.66 31.27
CA GLY A 229 11.62 -38.16 32.56
C GLY A 229 11.59 -39.18 33.73
N GLU A 230 11.34 -40.46 33.49
CA GLU A 230 11.46 -41.50 34.53
C GLU A 230 12.34 -42.62 34.02
N HIS A 231 13.63 -42.54 34.33
CA HIS A 231 14.46 -43.67 34.74
C HIS A 231 15.76 -43.15 35.39
#